data_012e5ead9c7d5b368b6a85d66ae3c4c2
#
_entry.id   012e5ead9c7d5b368b6a85d66ae3c4c2
#
_cell.length_a   1.000
_cell.length_b   1.000
_cell.length_c   1.000
_cell.angle_alpha   90.00
_cell.angle_beta   90.00
_cell.angle_gamma   90.00
#
_symmetry.space_group_name_H-M   'P 1'
#
loop_
_entity.id
_entity.type
_entity.pdbx_description
1 polymer ?
#
loop_
_entity_poly.entity_id
_entity_poly.type
_entity_poly.pdbx_seq_one_letter_code
_entity_poly.pdbx_strand_id
1 'polypeptide(L)'
;MPYYNSRELAGIALFSALWGVLNSIFSPIVFRMFGLPILCDMIGFALLSLTVWWVRKLGAATSVGLISTVINFIFNPGGVFFLGFTAASIVFDIVAWLARYDVYFRKTSLTAISLFSISVLSAAAAGLIIGTYFMAAPALATWGGVLGWVGLHAVGGVIGGFVGAVLVVGLVARGLPRIDAMR
;
A
#
# COMPACT_ATOMS: atom_id res chain seq x y z
N MET A 1 10.89 20.17 -17.66
CA MET A 1 9.52 19.64 -17.59
C MET A 1 9.27 19.12 -16.18
N PRO A 2 8.08 19.30 -15.58
CA PRO A 2 7.81 18.77 -14.24
C PRO A 2 7.89 17.23 -14.24
N TYR A 3 8.36 16.66 -13.11
CA TYR A 3 8.53 15.20 -12.97
C TYR A 3 7.20 14.47 -13.08
N TYR A 4 6.15 15.00 -12.42
CA TYR A 4 4.77 14.52 -12.54
C TYR A 4 3.93 15.50 -13.36
N ASN A 5 3.10 14.98 -14.26
CA ASN A 5 2.09 15.78 -14.96
C ASN A 5 0.81 15.92 -14.10
N SER A 6 -0.13 16.78 -14.53
CA SER A 6 -1.35 17.08 -13.76
C SER A 6 -2.24 15.84 -13.51
N ARG A 7 -2.30 14.90 -14.45
CA ARG A 7 -3.09 13.66 -14.32
C ARG A 7 -2.44 12.69 -13.32
N GLU A 8 -1.11 12.61 -13.32
CA GLU A 8 -0.35 11.82 -12.38
C GLU A 8 -0.51 12.37 -10.96
N LEU A 9 -0.43 13.70 -10.80
CA LEU A 9 -0.67 14.36 -9.52
C LEU A 9 -2.10 14.16 -9.03
N ALA A 10 -3.09 14.23 -9.92
CA ALA A 10 -4.49 13.97 -9.57
C ALA A 10 -4.68 12.52 -9.08
N GLY A 11 -4.02 11.54 -9.72
CA GLY A 11 -4.03 10.15 -9.27
C GLY A 11 -3.39 9.97 -7.89
N ILE A 12 -2.21 10.56 -7.68
CA ILE A 12 -1.53 10.55 -6.37
C ILE A 12 -2.44 11.16 -5.30
N ALA A 13 -3.03 12.31 -5.54
CA ALA A 13 -3.93 12.98 -4.60
C ALA A 13 -5.17 12.13 -4.28
N LEU A 14 -5.81 11.53 -5.31
CA LEU A 14 -6.98 10.69 -5.16
C LEU A 14 -6.67 9.44 -4.31
N PHE A 15 -5.61 8.70 -4.65
CA PHE A 15 -5.26 7.48 -3.93
C PHE A 15 -4.80 7.77 -2.50
N SER A 16 -4.11 8.90 -2.28
CA SER A 16 -3.75 9.36 -0.94
C SER A 16 -4.97 9.68 -0.09
N ALA A 17 -5.92 10.41 -0.64
CA ALA A 17 -7.16 10.76 0.05
C ALA A 17 -7.98 9.50 0.37
N LEU A 18 -8.14 8.59 -0.59
CA LEU A 18 -8.85 7.33 -0.37
C LEU A 18 -8.20 6.51 0.74
N TRP A 19 -6.87 6.32 0.70
CA TRP A 19 -6.19 5.56 1.73
C TRP A 19 -6.27 6.25 3.09
N GLY A 20 -5.89 7.52 3.15
CA GLY A 20 -5.89 8.28 4.41
C GLY A 20 -7.26 8.31 5.08
N VAL A 21 -8.32 8.61 4.33
CA VAL A 21 -9.69 8.72 4.87
C VAL A 21 -10.26 7.33 5.23
N LEU A 22 -10.22 6.37 4.30
CA LEU A 22 -10.77 5.04 4.56
C LEU A 22 -10.06 4.35 5.72
N ASN A 23 -8.72 4.46 5.75
CA ASN A 23 -7.95 3.89 6.85
C ASN A 23 -8.26 4.55 8.19
N SER A 24 -8.33 5.88 8.24
CA SER A 24 -8.58 6.61 9.49
C SER A 24 -9.95 6.31 10.09
N ILE A 25 -10.96 6.02 9.27
CA ILE A 25 -12.32 5.74 9.72
C ILE A 25 -12.51 4.25 10.03
N PHE A 26 -12.20 3.38 9.08
CA PHE A 26 -12.59 1.97 9.15
C PHE A 26 -11.57 1.08 9.85
N SER A 27 -10.28 1.35 9.70
CA SER A 27 -9.26 0.48 10.27
C SER A 27 -9.26 0.42 11.79
N PRO A 28 -9.46 1.52 12.55
CA PRO A 28 -9.59 1.46 14.00
C PRO A 28 -10.80 0.66 14.46
N ILE A 29 -11.91 0.70 13.70
CA ILE A 29 -13.12 -0.06 14.01
C ILE A 29 -12.82 -1.56 13.87
N VAL A 30 -12.30 -1.97 12.73
CA VAL A 30 -11.97 -3.38 12.46
C VAL A 30 -10.90 -3.90 13.41
N PHE A 31 -9.88 -3.09 13.70
CA PHE A 31 -8.84 -3.46 14.66
C PHE A 31 -9.40 -3.67 16.08
N ARG A 32 -10.32 -2.81 16.53
CA ARG A 32 -10.99 -2.99 17.84
C ARG A 32 -11.86 -4.23 17.90
N MET A 33 -12.50 -4.63 16.79
CA MET A 33 -13.37 -5.80 16.73
C MET A 33 -12.60 -7.11 16.65
N PHE A 34 -11.51 -7.16 15.91
CA PHE A 34 -10.80 -8.40 15.56
C PHE A 34 -9.35 -8.44 16.05
N GLY A 35 -8.77 -7.31 16.45
CA GLY A 35 -7.35 -7.21 16.83
C GLY A 35 -6.40 -7.36 15.64
N LEU A 36 -6.89 -7.34 14.40
CA LEU A 36 -6.11 -7.65 13.20
C LEU A 36 -5.92 -6.42 12.32
N PRO A 37 -4.70 -6.16 11.80
CA PRO A 37 -4.40 -5.02 10.92
C PRO A 37 -4.85 -5.22 9.46
N ILE A 38 -5.59 -6.29 9.15
CA ILE A 38 -5.91 -6.76 7.79
C ILE A 38 -6.52 -5.66 6.91
N LEU A 39 -7.41 -4.83 7.47
CA LEU A 39 -8.06 -3.79 6.68
C LEU A 39 -7.10 -2.67 6.28
N CYS A 40 -6.16 -2.31 7.17
CA CYS A 40 -5.10 -1.34 6.85
C CYS A 40 -4.27 -1.80 5.67
N ASP A 41 -3.79 -3.04 5.73
CA ASP A 41 -2.99 -3.65 4.68
C ASP A 41 -3.78 -3.79 3.37
N MET A 42 -5.03 -4.27 3.45
CA MET A 42 -5.87 -4.45 2.27
C MET A 42 -6.08 -3.13 1.51
N ILE A 43 -6.48 -2.07 2.20
CA ILE A 43 -6.70 -0.76 1.59
C ILE A 43 -5.37 -0.21 1.06
N GLY A 44 -4.33 -0.23 1.89
CA GLY A 44 -3.02 0.35 1.56
C GLY A 44 -2.42 -0.28 0.31
N PHE A 45 -2.25 -1.61 0.31
CA PHE A 45 -1.57 -2.29 -0.81
C PHE A 45 -2.43 -2.37 -2.08
N ALA A 46 -3.76 -2.36 -1.97
CA ALA A 46 -4.63 -2.21 -3.13
C ALA A 46 -4.43 -0.83 -3.80
N LEU A 47 -4.40 0.25 -3.01
CA LEU A 47 -4.21 1.60 -3.53
C LEU A 47 -2.78 1.87 -4.03
N LEU A 48 -1.74 1.31 -3.37
CA LEU A 48 -0.38 1.36 -3.88
C LEU A 48 -0.24 0.62 -5.23
N SER A 49 -0.92 -0.52 -5.39
CA SER A 49 -0.97 -1.25 -6.67
C SER A 49 -1.61 -0.42 -7.79
N LEU A 50 -2.72 0.27 -7.49
CA LEU A 50 -3.35 1.21 -8.43
C LEU A 50 -2.44 2.40 -8.74
N THR A 51 -1.70 2.90 -7.74
CA THR A 51 -0.77 4.01 -7.91
C THR A 51 0.34 3.67 -8.90
N VAL A 52 1.03 2.54 -8.72
CA VAL A 52 2.13 2.16 -9.61
C VAL A 52 1.64 1.76 -11.00
N TRP A 53 0.43 1.24 -11.11
CA TRP A 53 -0.20 1.00 -12.42
C TRP A 53 -0.50 2.32 -13.15
N TRP A 54 -1.01 3.32 -12.41
CA TRP A 54 -1.42 4.60 -12.99
C TRP A 54 -0.22 5.49 -13.35
N VAL A 55 0.75 5.66 -12.42
CA VAL A 55 1.83 6.67 -12.55
C VAL A 55 3.11 6.10 -13.14
N ARG A 56 3.53 4.89 -12.77
CA ARG A 56 4.75 4.19 -13.21
C ARG A 56 6.04 5.01 -13.08
N LYS A 57 6.16 5.79 -12.04
CA LYS A 57 7.35 6.58 -11.71
C LYS A 57 7.74 6.35 -10.27
N LEU A 58 9.04 6.25 -10.02
CA LEU A 58 9.57 6.19 -8.66
C LEU A 58 9.11 7.43 -7.88
N GLY A 59 8.79 7.26 -6.62
CA GLY A 59 8.28 8.32 -5.74
C GLY A 59 6.75 8.43 -5.72
N ALA A 60 6.03 7.79 -6.65
CA ALA A 60 4.57 7.90 -6.70
C ALA A 60 3.90 7.17 -5.52
N ALA A 61 4.26 5.91 -5.26
CA ALA A 61 3.74 5.15 -4.13
C ALA A 61 4.22 5.73 -2.79
N THR A 62 5.46 6.19 -2.73
CA THR A 62 6.02 6.92 -1.59
C THR A 62 5.21 8.18 -1.29
N SER A 63 4.89 8.99 -2.30
CA SER A 63 4.07 10.20 -2.13
C SER A 63 2.67 9.87 -1.62
N VAL A 64 2.04 8.82 -2.13
CA VAL A 64 0.75 8.34 -1.63
C VAL A 64 0.85 7.96 -0.16
N GLY A 65 1.86 7.19 0.25
CA GLY A 65 2.06 6.81 1.64
C GLY A 65 2.28 8.00 2.57
N LEU A 66 3.13 8.96 2.18
CA LEU A 66 3.40 10.17 2.96
C LEU A 66 2.15 11.03 3.16
N ILE A 67 1.43 11.32 2.07
CA ILE A 67 0.21 12.15 2.14
C ILE A 67 -0.88 11.45 2.95
N SER A 68 -1.07 10.14 2.74
CA SER A 68 -2.03 9.33 3.54
C SER A 68 -1.70 9.35 5.02
N THR A 69 -0.41 9.33 5.36
CA THR A 69 0.07 9.43 6.76
C THR A 69 -0.30 10.76 7.38
N VAL A 70 -0.10 11.86 6.65
CA VAL A 70 -0.53 13.19 7.12
C VAL A 70 -2.03 13.23 7.35
N ILE A 71 -2.82 12.74 6.39
CA ILE A 71 -4.28 12.65 6.52
C ILE A 71 -4.65 11.80 7.74
N ASN A 72 -4.03 10.64 7.91
CA ASN A 72 -4.31 9.76 9.05
C ASN A 72 -4.00 10.46 10.39
N PHE A 73 -2.92 11.21 10.50
CA PHE A 73 -2.60 11.95 11.73
C PHE A 73 -3.59 13.08 12.02
N ILE A 74 -4.18 13.70 11.01
CA ILE A 74 -5.23 14.72 11.21
C ILE A 74 -6.46 14.08 11.87
N PHE A 75 -6.88 12.90 11.43
CA PHE A 75 -8.04 12.18 11.95
C PHE A 75 -7.74 11.32 13.18
N ASN A 76 -6.50 10.85 13.32
CA ASN A 76 -6.06 9.96 14.38
C ASN A 76 -4.65 10.33 14.87
N PRO A 77 -4.50 11.38 15.69
CA PRO A 77 -3.20 11.87 16.15
C PRO A 77 -2.37 10.83 16.91
N GLY A 78 -3.00 9.83 17.55
CA GLY A 78 -2.35 8.73 18.25
C GLY A 78 -1.88 7.58 17.35
N GLY A 79 -2.14 7.63 16.06
CA GLY A 79 -1.89 6.55 15.10
C GLY A 79 -0.43 6.47 14.63
N VAL A 80 0.55 6.58 15.53
CA VAL A 80 2.00 6.59 15.21
C VAL A 80 2.47 5.33 14.45
N PHE A 81 1.80 4.20 14.65
CA PHE A 81 2.09 2.95 13.92
C PHE A 81 1.82 3.09 12.41
N PHE A 82 1.08 4.10 11.97
CA PHE A 82 0.90 4.36 10.54
C PHE A 82 2.21 4.75 9.83
N LEU A 83 3.23 5.21 10.57
CA LEU A 83 4.59 5.42 10.04
C LEU A 83 5.20 4.13 9.48
N GLY A 84 4.82 2.96 9.99
CA GLY A 84 5.22 1.68 9.39
C GLY A 84 4.66 1.49 7.98
N PHE A 85 3.44 1.95 7.72
CA PHE A 85 2.87 1.94 6.36
C PHE A 85 3.53 2.97 5.46
N THR A 86 3.97 4.11 5.99
CA THR A 86 4.80 5.06 5.24
C THR A 86 6.09 4.41 4.78
N ALA A 87 6.79 3.73 5.67
CA ALA A 87 8.01 3.00 5.32
C ALA A 87 7.72 1.85 4.32
N ALA A 88 6.61 1.13 4.51
CA ALA A 88 6.19 0.10 3.56
C ALA A 88 5.88 0.65 2.17
N SER A 89 5.31 1.86 2.06
CA SER A 89 5.07 2.50 0.76
C SER A 89 6.38 2.86 0.04
N ILE A 90 7.43 3.22 0.79
CA ILE A 90 8.78 3.43 0.24
C ILE A 90 9.36 2.10 -0.27
N VAL A 91 9.24 1.03 0.52
CA VAL A 91 9.68 -0.31 0.10
C VAL A 91 8.92 -0.77 -1.15
N PHE A 92 7.60 -0.60 -1.16
CA PHE A 92 6.75 -0.92 -2.31
C PHE A 92 7.20 -0.19 -3.57
N ASP A 93 7.45 1.10 -3.46
CA ASP A 93 7.85 1.96 -4.58
C ASP A 93 9.22 1.54 -5.16
N ILE A 94 10.20 1.33 -4.27
CA ILE A 94 11.54 0.90 -4.66
C ILE A 94 11.49 -0.48 -5.33
N VAL A 95 10.80 -1.45 -4.74
CA VAL A 95 10.72 -2.80 -5.29
C VAL A 95 9.96 -2.82 -6.62
N ALA A 96 8.87 -2.05 -6.74
CA ALA A 96 8.12 -1.88 -7.99
C ALA A 96 8.98 -1.26 -9.10
N TRP A 97 9.80 -0.27 -8.75
CA TRP A 97 10.74 0.35 -9.70
C TRP A 97 11.85 -0.61 -10.13
N LEU A 98 12.46 -1.35 -9.18
CA LEU A 98 13.48 -2.36 -9.47
C LEU A 98 12.96 -3.50 -10.34
N ALA A 99 11.69 -3.92 -10.13
CA ALA A 99 11.01 -4.92 -10.94
C ALA A 99 10.71 -4.44 -12.37
N ARG A 100 10.91 -3.14 -12.66
CA ARG A 100 10.73 -2.49 -13.96
C ARG A 100 9.27 -2.54 -14.44
N TYR A 101 8.57 -1.43 -14.29
CA TYR A 101 7.17 -1.28 -14.70
C TYR A 101 6.86 -1.83 -16.10
N ASP A 102 7.76 -1.60 -17.07
CA ASP A 102 7.59 -2.07 -18.45
C ASP A 102 7.63 -3.60 -18.58
N VAL A 103 8.26 -4.30 -17.64
CA VAL A 103 8.37 -5.76 -17.67
C VAL A 103 7.13 -6.40 -17.11
N TYR A 104 6.75 -6.05 -15.88
CA TYR A 104 5.67 -6.77 -15.22
C TYR A 104 4.27 -6.31 -15.68
N PHE A 105 4.13 -5.12 -16.26
CA PHE A 105 2.87 -4.70 -16.88
C PHE A 105 2.67 -5.17 -18.34
N ARG A 106 3.57 -6.00 -18.88
CA ARG A 106 3.42 -6.54 -20.25
C ARG A 106 2.34 -7.62 -20.35
N LYS A 107 2.25 -8.48 -19.35
CA LYS A 107 1.33 -9.63 -19.32
C LYS A 107 0.52 -9.60 -18.04
N THR A 108 -0.76 -9.94 -18.14
CA THR A 108 -1.69 -9.98 -17.02
C THR A 108 -1.20 -10.86 -15.85
N SER A 109 -0.65 -12.03 -16.15
CA SER A 109 -0.10 -12.93 -15.14
C SER A 109 1.11 -12.34 -14.41
N LEU A 110 2.02 -11.70 -15.15
CA LEU A 110 3.18 -11.02 -14.56
C LEU A 110 2.73 -9.85 -13.68
N THR A 111 1.75 -9.06 -14.15
CA THR A 111 1.16 -7.98 -13.37
C THR A 111 0.62 -8.49 -12.04
N ALA A 112 -0.20 -9.54 -12.09
CA ALA A 112 -0.82 -10.10 -10.88
C ALA A 112 0.23 -10.64 -9.90
N ILE A 113 1.17 -11.45 -10.39
CA ILE A 113 2.23 -12.05 -9.55
C ILE A 113 3.13 -10.96 -8.95
N SER A 114 3.55 -9.98 -9.74
CA SER A 114 4.45 -8.92 -9.26
C SER A 114 3.75 -8.04 -8.21
N LEU A 115 2.54 -7.55 -8.47
CA LEU A 115 1.81 -6.72 -7.51
C LEU A 115 1.54 -7.49 -6.21
N PHE A 116 1.17 -8.76 -6.30
CA PHE A 116 0.99 -9.63 -5.15
C PHE A 116 2.29 -9.76 -4.34
N SER A 117 3.40 -10.14 -4.98
CA SER A 117 4.69 -10.35 -4.30
C SER A 117 5.24 -9.07 -3.67
N ILE A 118 5.14 -7.94 -4.38
CA ILE A 118 5.58 -6.63 -3.89
C ILE A 118 4.74 -6.23 -2.66
N SER A 119 3.43 -6.47 -2.69
CA SER A 119 2.53 -6.18 -1.56
C SER A 119 2.88 -6.99 -0.33
N VAL A 120 3.10 -8.30 -0.47
CA VAL A 120 3.48 -9.18 0.65
C VAL A 120 4.80 -8.76 1.27
N LEU A 121 5.81 -8.48 0.44
CA LEU A 121 7.13 -8.05 0.90
C LEU A 121 7.04 -6.71 1.66
N SER A 122 6.30 -5.76 1.11
CA SER A 122 6.15 -4.43 1.71
C SER A 122 5.31 -4.46 2.99
N ALA A 123 4.28 -5.32 3.05
CA ALA A 123 3.50 -5.56 4.26
C ALA A 123 4.35 -6.19 5.37
N ALA A 124 5.19 -7.16 5.04
CA ALA A 124 6.13 -7.73 6.00
C ALA A 124 7.08 -6.66 6.56
N ALA A 125 7.56 -5.74 5.71
CA ALA A 125 8.37 -4.60 6.16
C ALA A 125 7.58 -3.66 7.09
N ALA A 126 6.30 -3.38 6.79
CA ALA A 126 5.43 -2.63 7.71
C ALA A 126 5.34 -3.32 9.07
N GLY A 127 5.04 -4.62 9.08
CA GLY A 127 4.93 -5.41 10.30
C GLY A 127 6.23 -5.42 11.13
N LEU A 128 7.38 -5.51 10.47
CA LEU A 128 8.68 -5.44 11.12
C LEU A 128 8.89 -4.08 11.82
N ILE A 129 8.64 -3.00 11.10
CA ILE A 129 8.83 -1.63 11.61
C ILE A 129 7.84 -1.33 12.73
N ILE A 130 6.56 -1.67 12.54
CA ILE A 130 5.53 -1.46 13.57
C ILE A 130 5.84 -2.29 14.80
N GLY A 131 6.14 -3.57 14.64
CA GLY A 131 6.44 -4.48 15.73
C GLY A 131 7.69 -4.11 16.51
N THR A 132 8.70 -3.55 15.84
CA THR A 132 9.97 -3.19 16.49
C THR A 132 9.91 -1.85 17.21
N TYR A 133 9.23 -0.84 16.62
CA TYR A 133 9.34 0.54 17.08
C TYR A 133 8.06 1.11 17.71
N PHE A 134 6.88 0.57 17.36
CA PHE A 134 5.62 1.19 17.72
C PHE A 134 4.69 0.32 18.57
N MET A 135 4.99 -0.98 18.71
CA MET A 135 4.17 -1.88 19.54
C MET A 135 4.78 -2.03 20.94
N ALA A 136 3.93 -1.91 21.96
CA ALA A 136 4.31 -2.23 23.32
C ALA A 136 4.55 -3.75 23.48
N ALA A 137 5.60 -4.14 24.23
CA ALA A 137 5.99 -5.52 24.40
C ALA A 137 4.84 -6.47 24.87
N PRO A 138 3.96 -6.09 25.82
CA PRO A 138 2.84 -6.94 26.24
C PRO A 138 1.84 -7.20 25.09
N ALA A 139 1.52 -6.16 24.28
CA ALA A 139 0.62 -6.31 23.14
C ALA A 139 1.27 -7.17 22.04
N LEU A 140 2.57 -7.02 21.83
CA LEU A 140 3.31 -7.81 20.86
C LEU A 140 3.40 -9.29 21.24
N ALA A 141 3.53 -9.59 22.54
CA ALA A 141 3.62 -10.96 23.06
C ALA A 141 2.35 -11.77 22.73
N THR A 142 1.18 -11.14 22.72
CA THR A 142 -0.10 -11.82 22.37
C THR A 142 -0.13 -12.32 20.93
N TRP A 143 0.71 -11.78 20.06
CA TRP A 143 0.81 -12.12 18.64
C TRP A 143 2.04 -12.94 18.28
N GLY A 144 2.75 -13.48 19.27
CA GLY A 144 3.98 -14.27 19.03
C GLY A 144 5.23 -13.40 18.77
N GLY A 145 5.24 -12.18 19.28
CA GLY A 145 6.36 -11.26 19.15
C GLY A 145 6.42 -10.57 17.79
N VAL A 146 7.57 -9.97 17.48
CA VAL A 146 7.80 -9.23 16.23
C VAL A 146 7.55 -10.11 15.01
N LEU A 147 8.01 -11.36 15.02
CA LEU A 147 7.82 -12.26 13.87
C LEU A 147 6.35 -12.62 13.63
N GLY A 148 5.58 -12.84 14.71
CA GLY A 148 4.15 -13.05 14.59
C GLY A 148 3.44 -11.83 14.00
N TRP A 149 3.84 -10.62 14.42
CA TRP A 149 3.32 -9.37 13.89
C TRP A 149 3.67 -9.17 12.40
N VAL A 150 4.90 -9.50 12.00
CA VAL A 150 5.32 -9.55 10.58
C VAL A 150 4.43 -10.51 9.78
N GLY A 151 4.17 -11.69 10.33
CA GLY A 151 3.30 -12.69 9.70
C GLY A 151 1.87 -12.18 9.48
N LEU A 152 1.30 -11.48 10.47
CA LEU A 152 -0.04 -10.89 10.37
C LEU A 152 -0.12 -9.83 9.25
N HIS A 153 0.87 -8.94 9.18
CA HIS A 153 0.95 -7.96 8.09
C HIS A 153 1.19 -8.64 6.74
N ALA A 154 2.02 -9.68 6.67
CA ALA A 154 2.23 -10.44 5.44
C ALA A 154 0.92 -11.05 4.92
N VAL A 155 0.07 -11.61 5.81
CA VAL A 155 -1.28 -12.09 5.46
C VAL A 155 -2.15 -10.93 4.95
N GLY A 156 -2.11 -9.78 5.61
CA GLY A 156 -2.78 -8.57 5.13
C GLY A 156 -2.28 -8.14 3.74
N GLY A 157 -0.97 -8.24 3.50
CA GLY A 157 -0.34 -8.01 2.20
C GLY A 157 -0.78 -9.00 1.11
N VAL A 158 -1.02 -10.27 1.47
CA VAL A 158 -1.63 -11.27 0.56
C VAL A 158 -3.01 -10.79 0.11
N ILE A 159 -3.86 -10.37 1.05
CA ILE A 159 -5.21 -9.91 0.75
C ILE A 159 -5.17 -8.61 -0.06
N GLY A 160 -4.41 -7.63 0.39
CA GLY A 160 -4.28 -6.33 -0.28
C GLY A 160 -3.66 -6.45 -1.68
N GLY A 161 -2.62 -7.27 -1.83
CA GLY A 161 -1.99 -7.56 -3.11
C GLY A 161 -2.92 -8.28 -4.08
N PHE A 162 -3.72 -9.24 -3.59
CA PHE A 162 -4.73 -9.90 -4.40
C PHE A 162 -5.81 -8.91 -4.88
N VAL A 163 -6.36 -8.11 -3.96
CA VAL A 163 -7.36 -7.08 -4.31
C VAL A 163 -6.78 -6.09 -5.31
N GLY A 164 -5.56 -5.59 -5.06
CA GLY A 164 -4.86 -4.66 -5.96
C GLY A 164 -4.63 -5.25 -7.35
N ALA A 165 -4.19 -6.51 -7.42
CA ALA A 165 -4.00 -7.21 -8.69
C ALA A 165 -5.32 -7.37 -9.46
N VAL A 166 -6.40 -7.79 -8.78
CA VAL A 166 -7.74 -7.94 -9.40
C VAL A 166 -8.24 -6.60 -9.93
N LEU A 167 -8.09 -5.53 -9.15
CA LEU A 167 -8.50 -4.18 -9.58
C LEU A 167 -7.71 -3.74 -10.82
N VAL A 168 -6.38 -3.84 -10.79
CA VAL A 168 -5.53 -3.44 -11.92
C VAL A 168 -5.83 -4.27 -13.17
N VAL A 169 -5.92 -5.59 -13.03
CA VAL A 169 -6.23 -6.49 -14.16
C VAL A 169 -7.62 -6.21 -14.72
N GLY A 170 -8.60 -5.97 -13.84
CA GLY A 170 -9.96 -5.62 -14.24
C GLY A 170 -10.05 -4.29 -14.99
N LEU A 171 -9.30 -3.28 -14.57
CA LEU A 171 -9.22 -1.99 -15.26
C LEU A 171 -8.58 -2.12 -16.66
N VAL A 172 -7.48 -2.90 -16.74
CA VAL A 172 -6.82 -3.19 -18.03
C VAL A 172 -7.73 -3.95 -18.97
N ALA A 173 -8.47 -4.95 -18.46
CA ALA A 173 -9.42 -5.74 -19.28
C ALA A 173 -10.58 -4.91 -19.83
N ARG A 174 -10.96 -3.84 -19.13
CA ARG A 174 -12.00 -2.88 -19.59
C ARG A 174 -11.46 -1.84 -20.55
N GLY A 175 -10.21 -1.94 -20.98
CA GLY A 175 -9.62 -1.02 -21.96
C GLY A 175 -9.41 0.39 -21.41
N LEU A 176 -9.37 0.58 -20.08
CA LEU A 176 -9.07 1.89 -19.51
C LEU A 176 -7.63 2.27 -19.86
N PRO A 177 -7.44 3.39 -20.59
CA PRO A 177 -6.11 3.79 -21.04
C PRO A 177 -5.24 4.19 -19.85
N ARG A 178 -4.00 3.78 -19.90
CA ARG A 178 -2.96 4.29 -18.99
C ARG A 178 -2.64 5.73 -19.36
N ILE A 179 -2.07 6.49 -18.43
CA ILE A 179 -1.63 7.87 -18.70
C ILE A 179 -0.68 7.94 -19.90
N ASP A 180 0.24 6.97 -20.03
CA ASP A 180 1.22 6.96 -21.14
C ASP A 180 0.58 6.69 -22.50
N ALA A 181 -0.57 6.03 -22.57
CA ALA A 181 -1.30 5.78 -23.80
C ALA A 181 -2.19 6.96 -24.24
N MET A 182 -2.29 8.00 -23.39
CA MET A 182 -3.09 9.21 -23.64
C MET A 182 -2.21 10.41 -24.06
N ARG A 183 -0.92 10.18 -24.34
CA ARG A 183 0.00 11.11 -25.00
C ARG A 183 0.04 10.81 -26.47
#